data_df4f9e478eed5d7dd5a0a833205c2478
#
_entry.id   df4f9e478eed5d7dd5a0a833205c2478
#
_cell.length_a   1.000
_cell.length_b   1.000
_cell.length_c   1.000
_cell.angle_alpha   90.00
_cell.angle_beta   90.00
_cell.angle_gamma   90.00
#
_symmetry.space_group_name_H-M   'P 1'
#
loop_
_entity.id
_entity.type
_entity.pdbx_description
1 polymer ?
#
loop_
_entity_poly.entity_id
_entity_poly.type
_entity_poly.pdbx_seq_one_letter_code
_entity_poly.pdbx_strand_id
1 'polypeptide(L)'
;MTGKFGITVLGSGSKGNAAVIHGPEGKLLLDAGFSARELENRMEQREIDPDNIQGILITHGHADHIKGCRTFADRHHVPAYLTAPTLKDADRNHFLPERKTVIAPGSAFELCGITVEPFTLPHDAVDTIGYTFRAEQKKIGVATDLGHLNMLARQKLRGCALLMLEANHEPSLLQMSPRPIQLKRRILSRHGHLSNEDSLAALEELLTEDSVSLVLAHLSEECNNRDLLEDMAEKTLKKLSCTFRHARPL
;
A
#
# COMPACT_ATOMS: atom_id res chain seq x y z
N MET A 1 -21.94 2.97 16.44
CA MET A 1 -20.56 2.78 16.95
C MET A 1 -19.62 3.35 15.90
N THR A 2 -18.93 4.45 16.20
CA THR A 2 -17.92 5.02 15.29
C THR A 2 -16.79 3.99 15.15
N GLY A 3 -16.60 3.47 13.93
CA GLY A 3 -15.53 2.51 13.63
C GLY A 3 -14.18 3.15 13.91
N LYS A 4 -13.23 2.41 14.49
CA LYS A 4 -11.87 2.91 14.70
C LYS A 4 -11.22 3.20 13.35
N PHE A 5 -10.71 4.43 13.16
CA PHE A 5 -9.90 4.76 12.00
C PHE A 5 -8.62 3.91 11.98
N GLY A 6 -8.39 3.18 10.89
CA GLY A 6 -7.29 2.21 10.81
C GLY A 6 -7.18 1.54 9.45
N ILE A 7 -6.26 0.57 9.35
CA ILE A 7 -6.05 -0.27 8.16
C ILE A 7 -6.09 -1.76 8.54
N THR A 8 -6.71 -2.56 7.68
CA THR A 8 -6.63 -4.03 7.72
C THR A 8 -6.03 -4.53 6.41
N VAL A 9 -4.86 -5.14 6.45
CA VAL A 9 -4.24 -5.68 5.25
C VAL A 9 -4.84 -7.05 4.93
N LEU A 10 -5.37 -7.19 3.73
CA LEU A 10 -5.92 -8.44 3.21
C LEU A 10 -4.83 -9.32 2.59
N GLY A 11 -3.81 -8.70 2.03
CA GLY A 11 -2.63 -9.35 1.49
C GLY A 11 -1.70 -8.33 0.85
N SER A 12 -0.39 -8.65 0.81
CA SER A 12 0.63 -7.76 0.25
C SER A 12 1.79 -8.57 -0.30
N GLY A 13 2.12 -8.35 -1.57
CA GLY A 13 3.21 -9.02 -2.30
C GLY A 13 2.84 -9.32 -3.75
N SER A 14 3.76 -9.94 -4.50
CA SER A 14 3.66 -10.17 -5.95
C SER A 14 2.46 -11.00 -6.43
N LYS A 15 1.74 -11.68 -5.52
CA LYS A 15 0.53 -12.46 -5.86
C LYS A 15 -0.74 -11.63 -5.82
N GLY A 16 -0.71 -10.52 -5.10
CA GLY A 16 -1.81 -9.58 -4.99
C GLY A 16 -1.68 -8.68 -3.77
N ASN A 17 -2.14 -7.45 -3.95
CA ASN A 17 -2.15 -6.42 -2.93
C ASN A 17 -3.58 -5.94 -2.70
N ALA A 18 -3.98 -5.88 -1.44
CA ALA A 18 -5.28 -5.31 -1.04
C ALA A 18 -5.26 -4.98 0.45
N ALA A 19 -5.83 -3.85 0.82
CA ALA A 19 -6.06 -3.47 2.21
C ALA A 19 -7.41 -2.74 2.36
N VAL A 20 -7.99 -2.79 3.54
CA VAL A 20 -9.21 -2.04 3.87
C VAL A 20 -8.85 -0.88 4.79
N ILE A 21 -9.19 0.33 4.37
CA ILE A 21 -9.11 1.53 5.19
C ILE A 21 -10.46 1.71 5.89
N HIS A 22 -10.44 1.72 7.21
CA HIS A 22 -11.61 1.93 8.04
C HIS A 22 -11.75 3.41 8.34
N GLY A 23 -12.83 4.03 7.91
CA GLY A 23 -13.17 5.40 8.21
C GLY A 23 -14.33 5.50 9.21
N PRO A 24 -14.58 6.71 9.72
CA PRO A 24 -15.70 6.96 10.64
C PRO A 24 -17.08 6.64 10.04
N GLU A 25 -17.24 6.84 8.73
CA GLU A 25 -18.52 6.75 8.02
C GLU A 25 -18.58 5.60 7.01
N GLY A 26 -17.52 4.76 6.91
CA GLY A 26 -17.48 3.64 5.97
C GLY A 26 -16.09 3.07 5.77
N LYS A 27 -15.95 2.22 4.76
CA LYS A 27 -14.70 1.53 4.45
C LYS A 27 -14.31 1.73 2.99
N LEU A 28 -13.02 1.80 2.72
CA LEU A 28 -12.44 1.85 1.37
C LEU A 28 -11.54 0.65 1.15
N LEU A 29 -11.61 0.06 -0.02
CA LEU A 29 -10.63 -0.94 -0.46
C LEU A 29 -9.47 -0.21 -1.14
N LEU A 30 -8.26 -0.42 -0.65
CA LEU A 30 -7.02 0.04 -1.28
C LEU A 30 -6.43 -1.12 -2.07
N ASP A 31 -6.38 -0.97 -3.37
CA ASP A 31 -6.08 -1.98 -4.37
C ASP A 31 -7.00 -3.23 -4.35
N ALA A 32 -7.09 -3.91 -5.46
CA ALA A 32 -7.90 -5.10 -5.67
C ALA A 32 -7.10 -6.16 -6.44
N GLY A 33 -5.91 -6.47 -5.94
CA GLY A 33 -4.94 -7.33 -6.62
C GLY A 33 -5.24 -8.84 -6.56
N PHE A 34 -6.28 -9.27 -5.87
CA PHE A 34 -6.79 -10.64 -5.85
C PHE A 34 -8.06 -10.76 -6.70
N SER A 35 -8.51 -11.98 -7.01
CA SER A 35 -9.84 -12.16 -7.60
C SER A 35 -10.93 -11.65 -6.63
N ALA A 36 -12.08 -11.24 -7.15
CA ALA A 36 -13.18 -10.74 -6.31
C ALA A 36 -13.57 -11.76 -5.21
N ARG A 37 -13.68 -13.04 -5.57
CA ARG A 37 -13.96 -14.12 -4.61
C ARG A 37 -12.89 -14.22 -3.52
N GLU A 38 -11.61 -14.07 -3.87
CA GLU A 38 -10.51 -14.13 -2.90
C GLU A 38 -10.50 -12.88 -2.00
N LEU A 39 -10.86 -11.70 -2.53
CA LEU A 39 -11.04 -10.49 -1.73
C LEU A 39 -12.15 -10.67 -0.70
N GLU A 40 -13.30 -11.17 -1.13
CA GLU A 40 -14.45 -11.47 -0.25
C GLU A 40 -14.08 -12.47 0.85
N ASN A 41 -13.44 -13.58 0.50
CA ASN A 41 -12.99 -14.58 1.47
C ASN A 41 -12.01 -13.99 2.50
N ARG A 42 -11.08 -13.14 2.06
CA ARG A 42 -10.10 -12.49 2.95
C ARG A 42 -10.74 -11.43 3.85
N MET A 43 -11.78 -10.75 3.36
CA MET A 43 -12.58 -9.83 4.15
C MET A 43 -13.38 -10.58 5.20
N GLU A 44 -14.07 -11.66 4.83
CA GLU A 44 -14.85 -12.51 5.73
C GLU A 44 -14.00 -13.07 6.88
N GLN A 45 -12.79 -13.60 6.58
CA GLN A 45 -11.83 -14.07 7.59
C GLN A 45 -11.42 -12.99 8.60
N ARG A 46 -11.67 -11.73 8.30
CA ARG A 46 -11.36 -10.56 9.14
C ARG A 46 -12.60 -9.83 9.64
N GLU A 47 -13.76 -10.50 9.54
CA GLU A 47 -15.07 -9.95 9.94
C GLU A 47 -15.41 -8.62 9.26
N ILE A 48 -14.96 -8.47 8.00
CA ILE A 48 -15.27 -7.31 7.15
C ILE A 48 -16.31 -7.73 6.13
N ASP A 49 -17.48 -7.11 6.20
CA ASP A 49 -18.53 -7.28 5.21
C ASP A 49 -18.14 -6.51 3.92
N PRO A 50 -18.01 -7.20 2.76
CA PRO A 50 -17.68 -6.57 1.48
C PRO A 50 -18.68 -5.50 1.04
N ASP A 51 -19.95 -5.63 1.40
CA ASP A 51 -21.02 -4.67 1.04
C ASP A 51 -20.87 -3.33 1.79
N ASN A 52 -20.04 -3.28 2.83
CA ASN A 52 -19.68 -2.05 3.53
C ASN A 52 -18.53 -1.27 2.86
N ILE A 53 -17.95 -1.77 1.77
CA ILE A 53 -16.97 -1.03 0.98
C ILE A 53 -17.71 0.01 0.14
N GLN A 54 -17.25 1.27 0.18
CA GLN A 54 -17.88 2.39 -0.53
C GLN A 54 -17.06 2.91 -1.71
N GLY A 55 -15.85 2.39 -1.91
CA GLY A 55 -14.99 2.74 -3.03
C GLY A 55 -13.71 1.94 -3.06
N ILE A 56 -13.09 1.83 -4.23
CA ILE A 56 -11.82 1.17 -4.45
C ILE A 56 -10.81 2.24 -4.85
N LEU A 57 -9.75 2.41 -4.09
CA LEU A 57 -8.62 3.30 -4.40
C LEU A 57 -7.54 2.49 -5.09
N ILE A 58 -7.10 2.86 -6.28
CA ILE A 58 -6.07 2.16 -7.03
C ILE A 58 -4.76 2.95 -6.97
N THR A 59 -3.67 2.27 -6.60
CA THR A 59 -2.33 2.85 -6.57
C THR A 59 -1.71 2.95 -7.96
N HIS A 60 -1.80 1.89 -8.76
CA HIS A 60 -1.28 1.82 -10.14
C HIS A 60 -1.86 0.63 -10.93
N GLY A 61 -1.47 0.50 -12.20
CA GLY A 61 -2.08 -0.40 -13.17
C GLY A 61 -1.54 -1.84 -13.22
N HIS A 62 -0.61 -2.27 -12.37
CA HIS A 62 -0.12 -3.64 -12.38
C HIS A 62 -1.21 -4.64 -11.97
N ALA A 63 -1.20 -5.83 -12.55
CA ALA A 63 -2.25 -6.83 -12.37
C ALA A 63 -2.42 -7.27 -10.91
N ASP A 64 -1.35 -7.33 -10.15
CA ASP A 64 -1.38 -7.65 -8.71
C ASP A 64 -1.94 -6.53 -7.82
N HIS A 65 -2.38 -5.42 -8.42
CA HIS A 65 -3.12 -4.33 -7.75
C HIS A 65 -4.55 -4.16 -8.27
N ILE A 66 -4.86 -4.58 -9.51
CA ILE A 66 -6.15 -4.25 -10.13
C ILE A 66 -6.95 -5.42 -10.69
N LYS A 67 -6.40 -6.63 -10.79
CA LYS A 67 -7.05 -7.75 -11.54
C LYS A 67 -8.46 -8.12 -11.06
N GLY A 68 -8.78 -7.88 -9.80
CA GLY A 68 -10.12 -8.13 -9.23
C GLY A 68 -11.03 -6.91 -9.21
N CYS A 69 -10.50 -5.72 -9.53
CA CYS A 69 -11.18 -4.45 -9.35
C CYS A 69 -12.55 -4.41 -10.04
N ARG A 70 -12.62 -4.71 -11.33
CA ARG A 70 -13.88 -4.70 -12.09
C ARG A 70 -14.90 -5.63 -11.47
N THR A 71 -14.57 -6.92 -11.29
CA THR A 71 -15.52 -7.91 -10.83
C THR A 71 -16.03 -7.62 -9.41
N PHE A 72 -15.15 -7.15 -8.53
CA PHE A 72 -15.53 -6.75 -7.18
C PHE A 72 -16.43 -5.51 -7.21
N ALA A 73 -16.02 -4.47 -7.95
CA ALA A 73 -16.75 -3.22 -8.08
C ALA A 73 -18.15 -3.40 -8.67
N ASP A 74 -18.27 -4.20 -9.74
CA ASP A 74 -19.55 -4.48 -10.39
C ASP A 74 -20.49 -5.27 -9.47
N ARG A 75 -19.95 -6.22 -8.69
CA ARG A 75 -20.73 -7.04 -7.75
C ARG A 75 -21.28 -6.25 -6.56
N HIS A 76 -20.44 -5.39 -5.98
CA HIS A 76 -20.80 -4.59 -4.78
C HIS A 76 -21.24 -3.17 -5.12
N HIS A 77 -21.38 -2.83 -6.42
CA HIS A 77 -21.84 -1.53 -6.93
C HIS A 77 -21.01 -0.34 -6.43
N VAL A 78 -19.70 -0.51 -6.28
CA VAL A 78 -18.79 0.53 -5.78
C VAL A 78 -17.94 1.16 -6.90
N PRO A 79 -17.63 2.47 -6.84
CA PRO A 79 -16.77 3.13 -7.82
C PRO A 79 -15.29 2.83 -7.56
N ALA A 80 -14.47 2.87 -8.65
CA ALA A 80 -13.01 2.90 -8.56
C ALA A 80 -12.48 4.32 -8.72
N TYR A 81 -11.46 4.66 -7.93
CA TYR A 81 -10.75 5.96 -7.94
C TYR A 81 -9.31 5.71 -8.38
N LEU A 82 -8.86 6.38 -9.43
CA LEU A 82 -7.54 6.16 -10.01
C LEU A 82 -7.09 7.39 -10.81
N THR A 83 -5.79 7.48 -11.10
CA THR A 83 -5.27 8.59 -11.90
C THR A 83 -5.61 8.44 -13.38
N ALA A 84 -5.58 9.54 -14.14
CA ALA A 84 -5.85 9.51 -15.58
C ALA A 84 -4.86 8.63 -16.38
N PRO A 85 -3.53 8.62 -16.09
CA PRO A 85 -2.61 7.70 -16.74
C PRO A 85 -2.90 6.23 -16.41
N THR A 86 -3.18 5.90 -15.15
CA THR A 86 -3.56 4.54 -14.73
C THR A 86 -4.86 4.09 -15.40
N LEU A 87 -5.85 4.99 -15.49
CA LEU A 87 -7.10 4.71 -16.21
C LEU A 87 -6.83 4.31 -17.67
N LYS A 88 -6.02 5.09 -18.38
CA LYS A 88 -5.71 4.84 -19.80
C LYS A 88 -4.97 3.52 -20.01
N ASP A 89 -4.12 3.13 -19.08
CA ASP A 89 -3.37 1.87 -19.14
C ASP A 89 -4.22 0.66 -18.77
N ALA A 90 -4.94 0.73 -17.66
CA ALA A 90 -5.76 -0.35 -17.13
C ALA A 90 -7.03 -0.64 -17.96
N ASP A 91 -7.58 0.34 -18.66
CA ASP A 91 -8.77 0.18 -19.52
C ASP A 91 -8.49 -0.76 -20.70
N ARG A 92 -7.25 -0.81 -21.18
CA ARG A 92 -6.82 -1.74 -22.23
C ARG A 92 -6.92 -3.21 -21.83
N ASN A 93 -6.83 -3.50 -20.54
CA ASN A 93 -6.85 -4.85 -19.98
C ASN A 93 -8.23 -5.23 -19.41
N HIS A 94 -9.24 -4.37 -19.55
CA HIS A 94 -10.59 -4.57 -19.03
C HIS A 94 -10.68 -4.84 -17.52
N PHE A 95 -9.75 -4.32 -16.73
CA PHE A 95 -9.72 -4.48 -15.27
C PHE A 95 -10.60 -3.47 -14.51
N LEU A 96 -11.15 -2.47 -15.22
CA LEU A 96 -11.88 -1.38 -14.57
C LEU A 96 -13.39 -1.54 -14.67
N PRO A 97 -14.14 -1.13 -13.62
CA PRO A 97 -15.59 -1.08 -13.65
C PRO A 97 -16.10 0.07 -14.53
N GLU A 98 -17.41 0.07 -14.81
CA GLU A 98 -18.04 1.19 -15.47
C GLU A 98 -17.99 2.47 -14.61
N ARG A 99 -18.29 2.34 -13.30
CA ARG A 99 -18.26 3.45 -12.34
C ARG A 99 -16.83 3.73 -11.88
N LYS A 100 -16.23 4.78 -12.42
CA LYS A 100 -14.88 5.20 -12.10
C LYS A 100 -14.73 6.70 -11.99
N THR A 101 -13.87 7.16 -11.10
CA THR A 101 -13.60 8.59 -10.86
C THR A 101 -12.11 8.83 -11.01
N VAL A 102 -11.77 9.82 -11.83
CA VAL A 102 -10.38 10.25 -12.00
C VAL A 102 -9.98 11.15 -10.84
N ILE A 103 -8.89 10.81 -10.18
CA ILE A 103 -8.25 11.59 -9.13
C ILE A 103 -6.89 12.10 -9.59
N ALA A 104 -6.40 13.17 -8.94
CA ALA A 104 -5.10 13.76 -9.26
C ALA A 104 -4.16 13.74 -8.04
N PRO A 105 -2.89 13.34 -8.21
CA PRO A 105 -1.90 13.44 -7.14
C PRO A 105 -1.79 14.89 -6.63
N GLY A 106 -1.73 15.06 -5.31
CA GLY A 106 -1.69 16.37 -4.65
C GLY A 106 -3.06 17.01 -4.40
N SER A 107 -4.15 16.47 -4.98
CA SER A 107 -5.51 16.96 -4.74
C SER A 107 -6.22 16.04 -3.75
N ALA A 108 -6.45 16.54 -2.54
CA ALA A 108 -7.20 15.83 -1.52
C ALA A 108 -8.71 15.84 -1.81
N PHE A 109 -9.40 14.77 -1.40
CA PHE A 109 -10.86 14.66 -1.48
C PHE A 109 -11.40 13.91 -0.27
N GLU A 110 -12.70 14.09 0.01
CA GLU A 110 -13.38 13.46 1.14
C GLU A 110 -14.14 12.20 0.69
N LEU A 111 -13.96 11.10 1.44
CA LEU A 111 -14.67 9.86 1.22
C LEU A 111 -14.76 9.06 2.54
N CYS A 112 -15.94 8.60 2.92
CA CYS A 112 -16.18 7.84 4.16
C CYS A 112 -15.77 8.56 5.46
N GLY A 113 -15.85 9.90 5.49
CA GLY A 113 -15.36 10.70 6.62
C GLY A 113 -13.84 10.73 6.73
N ILE A 114 -13.14 10.43 5.65
CA ILE A 114 -11.68 10.44 5.54
C ILE A 114 -11.27 11.45 4.48
N THR A 115 -10.33 12.32 4.83
CA THR A 115 -9.58 13.09 3.82
C THR A 115 -8.55 12.17 3.17
N VAL A 116 -8.72 11.87 1.90
CA VAL A 116 -7.83 11.03 1.09
C VAL A 116 -6.94 11.93 0.24
N GLU A 117 -5.63 11.80 0.38
CA GLU A 117 -4.66 12.58 -0.40
C GLU A 117 -3.70 11.65 -1.14
N PRO A 118 -3.83 11.50 -2.48
CA PRO A 118 -2.88 10.77 -3.31
C PRO A 118 -1.61 11.59 -3.55
N PHE A 119 -0.45 10.93 -3.63
CA PHE A 119 0.84 11.55 -3.98
C PHE A 119 1.69 10.63 -4.83
N THR A 120 2.53 11.18 -5.72
CA THR A 120 3.32 10.43 -6.69
C THR A 120 4.46 9.64 -6.04
N LEU A 121 4.66 8.42 -6.50
CA LEU A 121 5.78 7.53 -6.12
C LEU A 121 6.60 7.16 -7.35
N PRO A 122 7.93 7.01 -7.23
CA PRO A 122 8.80 6.58 -8.32
C PRO A 122 8.76 5.06 -8.49
N HIS A 123 8.05 4.58 -9.49
CA HIS A 123 7.93 3.17 -9.85
C HIS A 123 7.90 2.99 -11.37
N ASP A 124 8.06 1.77 -11.86
CA ASP A 124 8.11 1.44 -13.30
C ASP A 124 6.72 1.19 -13.94
N ALA A 125 5.64 1.53 -13.24
CA ALA A 125 4.31 1.65 -13.84
C ALA A 125 4.13 3.02 -14.52
N VAL A 126 3.08 3.15 -15.34
CA VAL A 126 2.79 4.40 -16.06
C VAL A 126 2.60 5.58 -15.10
N ASP A 127 1.98 5.32 -13.95
CA ASP A 127 1.78 6.29 -12.87
C ASP A 127 1.52 5.52 -11.58
N THR A 128 2.34 5.77 -10.56
CA THR A 128 2.19 5.12 -9.25
C THR A 128 1.97 6.19 -8.19
N ILE A 129 0.97 5.97 -7.35
CA ILE A 129 0.65 6.86 -6.24
C ILE A 129 0.62 6.11 -4.91
N GLY A 130 1.15 6.77 -3.88
CA GLY A 130 0.85 6.45 -2.49
C GLY A 130 -0.33 7.27 -1.99
N TYR A 131 -0.79 6.98 -0.79
CA TYR A 131 -1.91 7.69 -0.18
C TYR A 131 -1.59 8.11 1.25
N THR A 132 -2.05 9.28 1.63
CA THR A 132 -2.30 9.59 3.05
C THR A 132 -3.80 9.69 3.30
N PHE A 133 -4.20 9.19 4.44
CA PHE A 133 -5.57 9.22 4.94
C PHE A 133 -5.58 9.99 6.25
N ARG A 134 -6.54 10.89 6.43
CA ARG A 134 -6.68 11.67 7.66
C ARG A 134 -8.10 11.57 8.18
N ALA A 135 -8.24 11.23 9.44
CA ALA A 135 -9.50 11.27 10.19
C ALA A 135 -9.18 11.37 11.69
N GLU A 136 -10.06 11.96 12.47
CA GLU A 136 -9.95 12.01 13.95
C GLU A 136 -8.57 12.49 14.45
N GLN A 137 -7.97 13.47 13.77
CA GLN A 137 -6.62 14.02 14.04
C GLN A 137 -5.47 13.00 13.86
N LYS A 138 -5.74 11.84 13.30
CA LYS A 138 -4.74 10.82 12.96
C LYS A 138 -4.46 10.82 11.47
N LYS A 139 -3.24 10.42 11.13
CA LYS A 139 -2.80 10.22 9.75
C LYS A 139 -2.33 8.80 9.55
N ILE A 140 -2.79 8.16 8.49
CA ILE A 140 -2.27 6.89 7.97
C ILE A 140 -1.53 7.19 6.68
N GLY A 141 -0.34 6.62 6.48
CA GLY A 141 0.42 6.71 5.25
C GLY A 141 0.62 5.34 4.63
N VAL A 142 0.46 5.24 3.32
CA VAL A 142 0.71 4.01 2.55
C VAL A 142 1.58 4.32 1.35
N ALA A 143 2.69 3.62 1.24
CA ALA A 143 3.60 3.66 0.09
C ALA A 143 4.17 2.26 -0.16
N THR A 144 3.70 1.62 -1.21
CA THR A 144 4.21 0.37 -1.76
C THR A 144 4.54 0.58 -3.23
N ASP A 145 5.40 -0.26 -3.77
CA ASP A 145 5.83 -0.15 -5.15
C ASP A 145 6.55 1.16 -5.44
N LEU A 146 7.74 1.28 -4.86
CA LEU A 146 8.61 2.43 -5.08
C LEU A 146 10.08 2.02 -5.03
N GLY A 147 10.87 2.53 -5.97
CA GLY A 147 12.32 2.24 -6.00
C GLY A 147 13.11 3.10 -5.02
N HIS A 148 12.58 4.23 -4.57
CA HIS A 148 13.19 5.07 -3.53
C HIS A 148 12.18 6.06 -2.96
N LEU A 149 12.40 6.49 -1.72
CA LEU A 149 11.63 7.56 -1.09
C LEU A 149 12.15 8.91 -1.57
N ASN A 150 11.42 9.55 -2.48
CA ASN A 150 11.70 10.92 -2.88
C ASN A 150 11.29 11.93 -1.79
N MET A 151 11.66 13.19 -1.94
CA MET A 151 11.39 14.24 -0.93
C MET A 151 9.89 14.40 -0.67
N LEU A 152 9.05 14.33 -1.71
CA LEU A 152 7.60 14.42 -1.57
C LEU A 152 7.04 13.27 -0.73
N ALA A 153 7.44 12.02 -1.03
CA ALA A 153 7.00 10.85 -0.26
C ALA A 153 7.41 10.96 1.21
N ARG A 154 8.66 11.38 1.48
CA ARG A 154 9.15 11.61 2.86
C ARG A 154 8.29 12.64 3.58
N GLN A 155 8.02 13.79 2.96
CA GLN A 155 7.17 14.84 3.55
C GLN A 155 5.75 14.33 3.82
N LYS A 156 5.14 13.58 2.90
CA LYS A 156 3.78 13.06 3.04
C LYS A 156 3.69 11.98 4.11
N LEU A 157 4.68 11.10 4.20
CA LEU A 157 4.67 9.97 5.13
C LEU A 157 5.13 10.31 6.56
N ARG A 158 5.88 11.40 6.73
CA ARG A 158 6.38 11.81 8.05
C ARG A 158 5.22 12.06 9.03
N GLY A 159 5.35 11.54 10.25
CA GLY A 159 4.40 11.73 11.34
C GLY A 159 3.06 11.03 11.13
N CYS A 160 3.03 9.91 10.37
CA CYS A 160 1.87 9.05 10.33
C CYS A 160 1.72 8.28 11.63
N ALA A 161 0.52 8.26 12.20
CA ALA A 161 0.20 7.41 13.35
C ALA A 161 0.30 5.91 12.97
N LEU A 162 -0.06 5.58 11.73
CA LEU A 162 0.19 4.28 11.13
C LEU A 162 0.88 4.49 9.78
N LEU A 163 2.01 3.82 9.59
CA LEU A 163 2.77 3.81 8.34
C LEU A 163 2.80 2.40 7.76
N MET A 164 2.32 2.24 6.53
CA MET A 164 2.52 1.05 5.70
C MET A 164 3.54 1.39 4.63
N LEU A 165 4.72 0.78 4.71
CA LEU A 165 5.87 1.07 3.85
C LEU A 165 6.38 -0.21 3.21
N GLU A 166 6.80 -0.14 1.94
CA GLU A 166 7.44 -1.24 1.26
C GLU A 166 8.76 -1.65 1.96
N ALA A 167 8.96 -2.97 2.06
CA ALA A 167 10.25 -3.60 2.37
C ALA A 167 10.35 -4.87 1.51
N ASN A 168 10.64 -4.67 0.21
CA ASN A 168 10.44 -5.71 -0.78
C ASN A 168 11.47 -6.83 -0.70
N HIS A 169 12.76 -6.51 -0.60
CA HIS A 169 13.82 -7.49 -0.73
C HIS A 169 15.00 -7.23 0.19
N GLU A 170 15.65 -8.31 0.57
CA GLU A 170 16.98 -8.30 1.13
C GLU A 170 18.00 -8.30 -0.03
N PRO A 171 18.92 -7.30 -0.13
CA PRO A 171 19.83 -7.18 -1.26
C PRO A 171 20.68 -8.42 -1.51
N SER A 172 21.16 -9.08 -0.47
CA SER A 172 21.97 -10.31 -0.56
C SER A 172 21.16 -11.49 -1.13
N LEU A 173 19.92 -11.69 -0.66
CA LEU A 173 19.04 -12.73 -1.16
C LEU A 173 18.65 -12.50 -2.63
N LEU A 174 18.39 -11.23 -3.00
CA LEU A 174 18.12 -10.88 -4.38
C LEU A 174 19.33 -11.18 -5.29
N GLN A 175 20.54 -10.84 -4.86
CA GLN A 175 21.75 -11.15 -5.62
C GLN A 175 21.97 -12.65 -5.82
N MET A 176 21.75 -13.47 -4.80
CA MET A 176 21.90 -14.93 -4.84
C MET A 176 20.74 -15.65 -5.53
N SER A 177 19.60 -14.99 -5.76
CA SER A 177 18.42 -15.61 -6.37
C SER A 177 18.69 -16.08 -7.82
N PRO A 178 17.95 -17.05 -8.36
CA PRO A 178 18.09 -17.52 -9.72
C PRO A 178 17.49 -16.54 -10.77
N ARG A 179 16.98 -15.38 -10.34
CA ARG A 179 16.34 -14.39 -11.22
C ARG A 179 17.31 -13.88 -12.30
N PRO A 180 16.83 -13.64 -13.54
CA PRO A 180 17.64 -13.03 -14.59
C PRO A 180 18.25 -11.69 -14.18
N ILE A 181 19.46 -11.41 -14.63
CA ILE A 181 20.19 -10.18 -14.26
C ILE A 181 19.43 -8.89 -14.61
N GLN A 182 18.68 -8.90 -15.71
CA GLN A 182 17.86 -7.75 -16.10
C GLN A 182 16.75 -7.48 -15.06
N LEU A 183 16.11 -8.55 -14.54
CA LEU A 183 15.09 -8.42 -13.50
C LEU A 183 15.69 -7.93 -12.19
N LYS A 184 16.85 -8.45 -11.78
CA LYS A 184 17.57 -7.95 -10.59
C LYS A 184 17.89 -6.46 -10.70
N ARG A 185 18.42 -6.02 -11.87
CA ARG A 185 18.72 -4.61 -12.14
C ARG A 185 17.44 -3.74 -12.11
N ARG A 186 16.33 -4.24 -12.64
CA ARG A 186 15.03 -3.56 -12.58
C ARG A 186 14.59 -3.37 -11.12
N ILE A 187 14.61 -4.43 -10.31
CA ILE A 187 14.24 -4.39 -8.88
C ILE A 187 15.11 -3.38 -8.12
N LEU A 188 16.43 -3.39 -8.33
CA LEU A 188 17.38 -2.49 -7.67
C LEU A 188 17.40 -1.06 -8.24
N SER A 189 16.63 -0.77 -9.27
CA SER A 189 16.62 0.55 -9.89
C SER A 189 15.84 1.56 -9.05
N ARG A 190 16.06 2.87 -9.34
CA ARG A 190 15.29 3.96 -8.71
C ARG A 190 13.78 3.93 -8.98
N HIS A 191 13.32 3.08 -9.90
CA HIS A 191 11.92 2.83 -10.22
C HIS A 191 11.52 1.37 -9.97
N GLY A 192 12.37 0.61 -9.27
CA GLY A 192 12.10 -0.77 -8.88
C GLY A 192 11.35 -0.86 -7.56
N HIS A 193 11.98 -1.49 -6.58
CA HIS A 193 11.39 -1.72 -5.26
C HIS A 193 12.34 -1.34 -4.13
N LEU A 194 11.80 -0.88 -3.03
CA LEU A 194 12.55 -0.47 -1.85
C LEU A 194 13.13 -1.69 -1.13
N SER A 195 14.43 -1.66 -0.84
CA SER A 195 15.08 -2.72 -0.06
C SER A 195 14.69 -2.65 1.42
N ASN A 196 14.94 -3.73 2.16
CA ASN A 196 14.77 -3.75 3.61
C ASN A 196 15.60 -2.65 4.28
N GLU A 197 16.87 -2.50 3.87
CA GLU A 197 17.79 -1.52 4.42
C GLU A 197 17.30 -0.08 4.18
N ASP A 198 16.92 0.25 2.94
CA ASP A 198 16.43 1.59 2.59
C ASP A 198 15.12 1.93 3.30
N SER A 199 14.22 0.94 3.42
CA SER A 199 12.97 1.08 4.15
C SER A 199 13.22 1.41 5.63
N LEU A 200 14.05 0.62 6.30
CA LEU A 200 14.36 0.80 7.71
C LEU A 200 15.18 2.07 7.99
N ALA A 201 16.12 2.42 7.09
CA ALA A 201 16.87 3.67 7.21
C ALA A 201 15.98 4.91 7.12
N ALA A 202 14.90 4.85 6.34
CA ALA A 202 13.97 5.97 6.23
C ALA A 202 13.14 6.22 7.51
N LEU A 203 13.01 5.23 8.39
CA LEU A 203 12.18 5.33 9.59
C LEU A 203 12.64 6.44 10.54
N GLU A 204 13.94 6.73 10.60
CA GLU A 204 14.48 7.81 11.45
C GLU A 204 13.87 9.18 11.11
N GLU A 205 13.62 9.42 9.82
CA GLU A 205 13.02 10.67 9.35
C GLU A 205 11.49 10.63 9.39
N LEU A 206 10.89 9.46 9.11
CA LEU A 206 9.44 9.33 8.94
C LEU A 206 8.68 9.23 10.27
N LEU A 207 9.27 8.57 11.26
CA LEU A 207 8.60 8.32 12.54
C LEU A 207 8.72 9.52 13.47
N THR A 208 7.67 9.73 14.25
CA THR A 208 7.57 10.76 15.28
C THR A 208 6.96 10.15 16.54
N GLU A 209 6.83 10.94 17.60
CA GLU A 209 6.17 10.52 18.85
C GLU A 209 4.70 10.09 18.63
N ASP A 210 4.05 10.62 17.58
CA ASP A 210 2.68 10.25 17.22
C ASP A 210 2.58 8.91 16.49
N SER A 211 3.71 8.33 16.07
CA SER A 211 3.74 7.08 15.30
C SER A 211 3.57 5.89 16.24
N VAL A 212 2.49 5.12 16.05
CA VAL A 212 2.11 4.00 16.94
C VAL A 212 2.09 2.65 16.26
N SER A 213 2.12 2.61 14.92
CA SER A 213 2.04 1.37 14.16
C SER A 213 2.84 1.45 12.86
N LEU A 214 3.64 0.42 12.59
CA LEU A 214 4.40 0.23 11.35
C LEU A 214 4.02 -1.10 10.73
N VAL A 215 3.74 -1.10 9.45
CA VAL A 215 3.50 -2.27 8.62
C VAL A 215 4.56 -2.30 7.52
N LEU A 216 5.45 -3.28 7.53
CA LEU A 216 6.38 -3.53 6.44
C LEU A 216 5.70 -4.44 5.43
N ALA A 217 5.53 -3.96 4.21
CA ALA A 217 4.62 -4.54 3.22
C ALA A 217 5.34 -4.85 1.90
N HIS A 218 4.63 -5.52 0.99
CA HIS A 218 5.08 -5.87 -0.36
C HIS A 218 6.38 -6.71 -0.38
N LEU A 219 6.46 -7.68 0.56
CA LEU A 219 7.63 -8.56 0.68
C LEU A 219 7.71 -9.54 -0.50
N SER A 220 8.91 -9.68 -1.06
CA SER A 220 9.20 -10.70 -2.06
C SER A 220 9.25 -12.09 -1.40
N GLU A 221 8.49 -13.06 -1.93
CA GLU A 221 8.50 -14.43 -1.41
C GLU A 221 9.85 -15.13 -1.62
N GLU A 222 10.62 -14.78 -2.66
CA GLU A 222 11.88 -15.44 -3.02
C GLU A 222 13.12 -14.65 -2.55
N CYS A 223 13.00 -13.34 -2.42
CA CYS A 223 14.15 -12.47 -2.17
C CYS A 223 14.03 -11.71 -0.85
N ASN A 224 13.17 -12.18 0.06
CA ASN A 224 13.05 -11.64 1.42
C ASN A 224 12.90 -12.79 2.43
N ASN A 225 13.12 -12.46 3.70
CA ASN A 225 12.90 -13.37 4.82
C ASN A 225 12.24 -12.58 5.96
N ARG A 226 11.06 -13.04 6.39
CA ARG A 226 10.26 -12.34 7.43
C ARG A 226 10.98 -12.23 8.75
N ASP A 227 11.59 -13.33 9.22
CA ASP A 227 12.26 -13.35 10.52
C ASP A 227 13.47 -12.41 10.53
N LEU A 228 14.23 -12.39 9.42
CA LEU A 228 15.34 -11.46 9.24
C LEU A 228 14.86 -9.99 9.24
N LEU A 229 13.81 -9.70 8.50
CA LEU A 229 13.23 -8.34 8.45
C LEU A 229 12.68 -7.91 9.81
N GLU A 230 12.05 -8.81 10.56
CA GLU A 230 11.55 -8.54 11.91
C GLU A 230 12.70 -8.21 12.86
N ASP A 231 13.78 -9.00 12.87
CA ASP A 231 14.99 -8.73 13.64
C ASP A 231 15.63 -7.38 13.30
N MET A 232 15.72 -7.05 12.00
CA MET A 232 16.26 -5.77 11.53
C MET A 232 15.37 -4.61 12.00
N ALA A 233 14.06 -4.75 11.86
CA ALA A 233 13.08 -3.75 12.29
C ALA A 233 13.12 -3.51 13.79
N GLU A 234 13.16 -4.56 14.61
CA GLU A 234 13.29 -4.43 16.07
C GLU A 234 14.58 -3.69 16.48
N LYS A 235 15.72 -4.03 15.87
CA LYS A 235 16.99 -3.34 16.14
C LYS A 235 16.92 -1.86 15.80
N THR A 236 16.30 -1.53 14.66
CA THR A 236 16.14 -0.15 14.20
C THR A 236 15.21 0.63 15.15
N LEU A 237 14.05 0.07 15.49
CA LEU A 237 13.07 0.71 16.36
C LEU A 237 13.59 0.92 17.79
N LYS A 238 14.37 -0.02 18.32
CA LYS A 238 15.06 0.14 19.63
C LYS A 238 16.02 1.33 19.62
N LYS A 239 16.76 1.55 18.52
CA LYS A 239 17.67 2.71 18.38
C LYS A 239 16.90 4.04 18.35
N LEU A 240 15.71 4.05 17.74
CA LEU A 240 14.87 5.23 17.61
C LEU A 240 14.06 5.55 18.90
N SER A 241 14.20 4.75 19.95
CA SER A 241 13.44 4.88 21.20
C SER A 241 11.91 4.95 20.99
N CYS A 242 11.44 4.38 19.89
CA CYS A 242 10.03 4.37 19.54
C CYS A 242 9.33 3.17 20.19
N THR A 243 8.30 3.42 20.98
CA THR A 243 7.42 2.38 21.54
C THR A 243 6.30 2.05 20.55
N PHE A 244 6.55 1.13 19.62
CA PHE A 244 5.52 0.63 18.72
C PHE A 244 4.67 -0.45 19.38
N ARG A 245 3.36 -0.38 19.17
CA ARG A 245 2.45 -1.42 19.60
C ARG A 245 2.46 -2.62 18.66
N HIS A 246 2.77 -2.40 17.37
CA HIS A 246 2.84 -3.47 16.36
C HIS A 246 3.77 -3.05 15.21
N ALA A 247 4.96 -3.66 15.12
CA ALA A 247 5.72 -3.73 13.88
C ALA A 247 5.64 -5.18 13.41
N ARG A 248 5.01 -5.45 12.27
CA ARG A 248 4.93 -6.80 11.70
C ARG A 248 5.18 -6.75 10.20
N PRO A 249 6.08 -7.59 9.67
CA PRO A 249 6.11 -7.94 8.26
C PRO A 249 4.84 -8.73 7.93
N LEU A 250 4.27 -8.44 6.76
CA LEU A 250 3.07 -9.13 6.26
C LEU A 250 3.43 -10.21 5.25
#